data_1e519bdfaaff951df5cdbb37c1bfef67
#
_entry.id   1e519bdfaaff951df5cdbb37c1bfef67
#
_cell.length_a   1.000
_cell.length_b   1.000
_cell.length_c   1.000
_cell.angle_alpha   90.00
_cell.angle_beta   90.00
_cell.angle_gamma   90.00
#
_symmetry.space_group_name_H-M   'P 1'
#
loop_
_entity.id
_entity.type
_entity.pdbx_description
1 polymer ?
#
loop_
_entity_poly.entity_id
_entity_poly.type
_entity_poly.pdbx_seq_one_letter_code
_entity_poly.pdbx_strand_id
1 'polypeptide(L)'
;VFTTPQDEIVFDVGHQCYTHKLLTGRREGFAKLRQLDGLSGFPNPNESEHDAFISGHGNTALSVAIGIAWAKKLRGEPGQVIAVIGDGAFTGGMVYEGMNNIGGLDNLLVVLNDNKMSISKNVGALSRYLKRLRTTNRYFDAKENVRGFLDRVPVIGPPLKMTIHNGKTLVRRALYH
;
A
#
# COMPACT_ATOMS: atom_id res chain seq x y z
N VAL A 1 9.55 -9.28 4.84
CA VAL A 1 9.15 -7.96 5.31
C VAL A 1 7.83 -8.06 6.04
N PHE A 2 6.78 -8.64 5.44
CA PHE A 2 5.51 -8.94 6.09
C PHE A 2 5.26 -10.43 6.11
N THR A 3 4.66 -10.94 7.19
CA THR A 3 4.42 -12.37 7.41
C THR A 3 2.96 -12.58 7.80
N THR A 4 2.12 -12.98 6.84
CA THR A 4 0.73 -13.35 7.11
C THR A 4 0.64 -14.77 7.70
N PRO A 5 -0.30 -15.06 8.59
CA PRO A 5 -1.43 -14.23 9.03
C PRO A 5 -1.12 -13.23 10.15
N GLN A 6 0.10 -13.21 10.72
CA GLN A 6 0.45 -12.27 11.79
C GLN A 6 0.33 -10.81 11.33
N ASP A 7 0.83 -10.49 10.12
CA ASP A 7 0.56 -9.23 9.45
C ASP A 7 -0.70 -9.40 8.59
N GLU A 8 -1.63 -8.47 8.69
CA GLU A 8 -2.92 -8.56 8.03
C GLU A 8 -3.01 -7.60 6.85
N ILE A 9 -3.39 -8.12 5.67
CA ILE A 9 -3.52 -7.31 4.45
C ILE A 9 -4.99 -7.20 4.07
N VAL A 10 -5.49 -5.98 4.04
CA VAL A 10 -6.86 -5.65 3.64
C VAL A 10 -6.83 -4.98 2.28
N PHE A 11 -7.48 -5.59 1.30
CA PHE A 11 -7.56 -5.06 -0.07
C PHE A 11 -8.87 -4.31 -0.28
N ASP A 12 -8.80 -3.10 -0.83
CA ASP A 12 -9.99 -2.37 -1.25
C ASP A 12 -10.54 -2.99 -2.54
N VAL A 13 -11.85 -3.23 -2.58
CA VAL A 13 -12.50 -4.09 -3.59
C VAL A 13 -11.94 -5.50 -3.57
N GLY A 14 -10.64 -5.68 -3.71
CA GLY A 14 -9.94 -6.96 -3.58
C GLY A 14 -9.58 -7.65 -4.90
N HIS A 15 -9.82 -7.02 -6.05
CA HIS A 15 -9.44 -7.57 -7.35
C HIS A 15 -7.91 -7.68 -7.55
N GLN A 16 -7.10 -6.99 -6.73
CA GLN A 16 -5.64 -7.04 -6.76
C GLN A 16 -5.05 -8.22 -5.97
N CYS A 17 -5.88 -9.05 -5.30
CA CYS A 17 -5.44 -10.07 -4.35
C CYS A 17 -4.82 -11.33 -4.98
N TYR A 18 -4.78 -11.45 -6.30
CA TYR A 18 -4.35 -12.69 -6.95
C TYR A 18 -2.89 -13.03 -6.66
N THR A 19 -2.00 -12.06 -6.67
CA THR A 19 -0.61 -12.27 -6.26
C THR A 19 -0.51 -12.74 -4.81
N HIS A 20 -1.31 -12.16 -3.91
CA HIS A 20 -1.40 -12.59 -2.52
C HIS A 20 -1.86 -14.04 -2.42
N LYS A 21 -2.92 -14.43 -3.14
CA LYS A 21 -3.39 -15.83 -3.17
C LYS A 21 -2.32 -16.80 -3.70
N LEU A 22 -1.58 -16.42 -4.74
CA LEU A 22 -0.48 -17.24 -5.27
C LEU A 22 0.64 -17.44 -4.24
N LEU A 23 1.03 -16.36 -3.55
CA LEU A 23 2.09 -16.39 -2.54
C LEU A 23 1.70 -17.12 -1.25
N THR A 24 0.40 -17.22 -0.97
CA THR A 24 -0.16 -17.92 0.18
C THR A 24 -0.64 -19.35 -0.15
N GLY A 25 -0.03 -19.97 -1.16
CA GLY A 25 -0.17 -21.41 -1.43
C GLY A 25 -1.36 -21.84 -2.26
N ARG A 26 -2.17 -20.92 -2.79
CA ARG A 26 -3.42 -21.25 -3.53
C ARG A 26 -3.26 -21.37 -5.05
N ARG A 27 -2.03 -21.57 -5.55
CA ARG A 27 -1.72 -21.59 -6.98
C ARG A 27 -2.57 -22.59 -7.77
N GLU A 28 -2.72 -23.82 -7.26
CA GLU A 28 -3.44 -24.89 -7.96
C GLU A 28 -4.94 -24.57 -8.12
N GLY A 29 -5.53 -23.87 -7.17
CA GLY A 29 -6.92 -23.47 -7.21
C GLY A 29 -7.28 -22.48 -8.31
N PHE A 30 -6.27 -21.83 -8.94
CA PHE A 30 -6.51 -20.86 -10.02
C PHE A 30 -7.16 -21.46 -11.26
N ALA A 31 -7.05 -22.77 -11.48
CA ALA A 31 -7.77 -23.46 -12.54
C ALA A 31 -9.30 -23.33 -12.44
N LYS A 32 -9.80 -23.13 -11.21
CA LYS A 32 -11.23 -22.93 -10.90
C LYS A 32 -11.52 -21.54 -10.32
N LEU A 33 -10.70 -20.55 -10.63
CA LEU A 33 -10.90 -19.20 -10.15
C LEU A 33 -12.27 -18.64 -10.59
N ARG A 34 -13.03 -18.09 -9.64
CA ARG A 34 -14.39 -17.53 -9.85
C ARG A 34 -15.44 -18.55 -10.34
N GLN A 35 -15.17 -19.84 -10.22
CA GLN A 35 -16.15 -20.89 -10.52
C GLN A 35 -16.79 -21.39 -9.23
N LEU A 36 -17.93 -22.09 -9.37
CA LEU A 36 -18.58 -22.76 -8.25
C LEU A 36 -17.59 -23.76 -7.61
N ASP A 37 -17.53 -23.76 -6.29
CA ASP A 37 -16.59 -24.57 -5.49
C ASP A 37 -15.09 -24.34 -5.83
N GLY A 38 -14.78 -23.21 -6.46
CA GLY A 38 -13.44 -22.78 -6.79
C GLY A 38 -12.99 -21.60 -5.93
N LEU A 39 -11.79 -21.04 -6.27
CA LEU A 39 -11.28 -19.87 -5.57
C LEU A 39 -12.14 -18.63 -5.81
N SER A 40 -12.42 -17.91 -4.74
CA SER A 40 -13.03 -16.58 -4.80
C SER A 40 -12.18 -15.61 -5.60
N GLY A 41 -12.82 -14.74 -6.37
CA GLY A 41 -12.17 -13.64 -7.05
C GLY A 41 -11.71 -12.50 -6.12
N PHE A 42 -12.04 -12.60 -4.83
CA PHE A 42 -11.73 -11.63 -3.77
C PHE A 42 -11.14 -12.33 -2.56
N PRO A 43 -10.48 -11.61 -1.63
CA PRO A 43 -10.07 -12.17 -0.35
C PRO A 43 -11.27 -12.74 0.41
N ASN A 44 -11.07 -13.90 1.02
CA ASN A 44 -12.11 -14.57 1.79
C ASN A 44 -11.48 -15.37 2.95
N PRO A 45 -11.69 -14.98 4.20
CA PRO A 45 -11.17 -15.70 5.38
C PRO A 45 -11.63 -17.15 5.49
N ASN A 46 -12.78 -17.52 4.91
CA ASN A 46 -13.23 -18.91 4.86
C ASN A 46 -12.40 -19.76 3.88
N GLU A 47 -11.62 -19.13 2.99
CA GLU A 47 -10.77 -19.80 2.01
C GLU A 47 -9.34 -19.97 2.53
N SER A 48 -8.86 -19.01 3.31
CA SER A 48 -7.48 -19.00 3.84
C SER A 48 -7.35 -18.08 5.04
N GLU A 49 -6.60 -18.53 6.06
CA GLU A 49 -6.23 -17.71 7.21
C GLU A 49 -5.39 -16.47 6.87
N HIS A 50 -4.79 -16.46 5.68
CA HIS A 50 -4.03 -15.31 5.18
C HIS A 50 -4.90 -14.17 4.66
N ASP A 51 -6.20 -14.38 4.50
CA ASP A 51 -7.15 -13.36 4.04
C ASP A 51 -7.83 -12.73 5.27
N ALA A 52 -7.44 -11.53 5.63
CA ALA A 52 -7.89 -10.86 6.86
C ALA A 52 -9.38 -10.46 6.85
N PHE A 53 -9.96 -10.22 5.66
CA PHE A 53 -11.31 -9.70 5.54
C PHE A 53 -11.97 -10.08 4.21
N ILE A 54 -13.28 -10.31 4.22
CA ILE A 54 -14.06 -10.51 2.98
C ILE A 54 -14.16 -9.17 2.25
N SER A 55 -13.59 -9.10 1.07
CA SER A 55 -13.62 -7.90 0.21
C SER A 55 -14.63 -8.05 -0.94
N GLY A 56 -14.88 -6.98 -1.67
CA GLY A 56 -15.77 -6.92 -2.82
C GLY A 56 -16.36 -5.52 -3.04
N HIS A 57 -16.43 -4.71 -1.98
CA HIS A 57 -16.94 -3.34 -2.02
C HIS A 57 -15.82 -2.33 -1.95
N GLY A 58 -15.93 -1.25 -2.71
CA GLY A 58 -14.96 -0.15 -2.71
C GLY A 58 -15.09 0.74 -1.48
N ASN A 59 -14.01 1.44 -1.15
CA ASN A 59 -13.87 2.45 -0.09
C ASN A 59 -13.93 1.92 1.35
N THR A 60 -13.99 0.60 1.57
CA THR A 60 -14.19 0.01 2.91
C THR A 60 -12.88 -0.40 3.58
N ALA A 61 -11.85 -0.72 2.79
CA ALA A 61 -10.62 -1.35 3.28
C ALA A 61 -9.91 -0.54 4.36
N LEU A 62 -9.86 0.79 4.23
CA LEU A 62 -9.18 1.63 5.21
C LEU A 62 -9.88 1.59 6.57
N SER A 63 -11.20 1.72 6.60
CA SER A 63 -11.97 1.66 7.84
C SER A 63 -11.85 0.30 8.54
N VAL A 64 -11.87 -0.78 7.76
CA VAL A 64 -11.64 -2.15 8.26
C VAL A 64 -10.23 -2.29 8.83
N ALA A 65 -9.21 -1.86 8.09
CA ALA A 65 -7.82 -1.94 8.52
C ALA A 65 -7.56 -1.13 9.81
N ILE A 66 -8.19 0.04 9.95
CA ILE A 66 -8.13 0.83 11.19
C ILE A 66 -8.75 0.05 12.36
N GLY A 67 -9.90 -0.57 12.16
CA GLY A 67 -10.54 -1.38 13.19
C GLY A 67 -9.66 -2.55 13.65
N ILE A 68 -9.05 -3.26 12.71
CA ILE A 68 -8.11 -4.37 12.99
C ILE A 68 -6.86 -3.82 13.72
N ALA A 69 -6.28 -2.73 13.24
CA ALA A 69 -5.09 -2.14 13.86
C ALA A 69 -5.34 -1.68 15.30
N TRP A 70 -6.48 -1.06 15.57
CA TRP A 70 -6.89 -0.72 16.93
C TRP A 70 -7.12 -1.96 17.80
N ALA A 71 -7.76 -3.00 17.26
CA ALA A 71 -8.00 -4.24 17.98
C ALA A 71 -6.68 -4.90 18.41
N LYS A 72 -5.70 -5.01 17.48
CA LYS A 72 -4.36 -5.51 17.77
C LYS A 72 -3.67 -4.67 18.85
N LYS A 73 -3.68 -3.35 18.69
CA LYS A 73 -3.06 -2.43 19.66
C LYS A 73 -3.65 -2.57 21.06
N LEU A 74 -4.97 -2.64 21.18
CA LEU A 74 -5.67 -2.79 22.46
C LEU A 74 -5.41 -4.14 23.12
N ARG A 75 -5.21 -5.19 22.33
CA ARG A 75 -4.90 -6.54 22.82
C ARG A 75 -3.40 -6.77 23.03
N GLY A 76 -2.53 -5.85 22.63
CA GLY A 76 -1.08 -6.05 22.65
C GLY A 76 -0.61 -7.13 21.67
N GLU A 77 -1.38 -7.39 20.60
CA GLU A 77 -1.04 -8.37 19.58
C GLU A 77 0.01 -7.81 18.61
N PRO A 78 1.04 -8.61 18.27
CA PRO A 78 2.06 -8.18 17.30
C PRO A 78 1.52 -8.19 15.88
N GLY A 79 2.27 -7.55 14.98
CA GLY A 79 2.01 -7.52 13.54
C GLY A 79 1.47 -6.18 13.05
N GLN A 80 1.63 -5.99 11.74
CA GLN A 80 1.21 -4.78 11.03
C GLN A 80 -0.10 -5.04 10.30
N VAL A 81 -0.87 -4.00 10.08
CA VAL A 81 -2.05 -4.02 9.23
C VAL A 81 -1.78 -3.18 7.99
N ILE A 82 -2.00 -3.76 6.82
CA ILE A 82 -1.73 -3.12 5.54
C ILE A 82 -3.03 -2.93 4.77
N ALA A 83 -3.44 -1.69 4.54
CA ALA A 83 -4.57 -1.36 3.67
C ALA A 83 -4.06 -1.08 2.25
N VAL A 84 -4.47 -1.89 1.28
CA VAL A 84 -4.15 -1.69 -0.14
C VAL A 84 -5.35 -1.09 -0.86
N ILE A 85 -5.22 0.15 -1.31
CA ILE A 85 -6.31 0.94 -1.87
C ILE A 85 -5.95 1.35 -3.30
N GLY A 86 -6.83 1.10 -4.26
CA GLY A 86 -6.68 1.58 -5.64
C GLY A 86 -7.00 3.08 -5.75
N ASP A 87 -6.43 3.72 -6.77
CA ASP A 87 -6.65 5.15 -7.05
C ASP A 87 -8.13 5.50 -7.27
N GLY A 88 -8.91 4.61 -7.90
CA GLY A 88 -10.35 4.77 -8.06
C GLY A 88 -11.10 4.73 -6.73
N ALA A 89 -10.82 3.76 -5.89
CA ALA A 89 -11.41 3.62 -4.56
C ALA A 89 -11.00 4.78 -3.63
N PHE A 90 -9.79 5.32 -3.80
CA PHE A 90 -9.31 6.45 -3.03
C PHE A 90 -10.08 7.75 -3.27
N THR A 91 -10.96 7.82 -4.28
CA THR A 91 -11.82 8.98 -4.53
C THR A 91 -13.11 8.99 -3.69
N GLY A 92 -13.43 7.90 -3.00
CA GLY A 92 -14.65 7.79 -2.22
C GLY A 92 -14.56 8.45 -0.84
N GLY A 93 -15.69 8.95 -0.33
CA GLY A 93 -15.75 9.72 0.93
C GLY A 93 -15.32 8.93 2.15
N MET A 94 -15.68 7.66 2.25
CA MET A 94 -15.38 6.78 3.39
C MET A 94 -13.86 6.62 3.63
N VAL A 95 -13.03 6.71 2.58
CA VAL A 95 -11.57 6.70 2.73
C VAL A 95 -11.10 7.91 3.55
N TYR A 96 -11.66 9.10 3.31
CA TYR A 96 -11.30 10.32 4.06
C TYR A 96 -11.81 10.29 5.50
N GLU A 97 -12.99 9.72 5.73
CA GLU A 97 -13.51 9.47 7.08
C GLU A 97 -12.59 8.51 7.83
N GLY A 98 -12.15 7.43 7.17
CA GLY A 98 -11.13 6.53 7.70
C GLY A 98 -9.83 7.26 8.01
N MET A 99 -9.27 8.03 7.06
CA MET A 99 -8.02 8.77 7.27
C MET A 99 -8.08 9.72 8.47
N ASN A 100 -9.22 10.30 8.75
CA ASN A 100 -9.42 11.16 9.92
C ASN A 100 -9.33 10.40 11.25
N ASN A 101 -9.48 9.08 11.23
CA ASN A 101 -9.43 8.21 12.41
C ASN A 101 -8.12 7.42 12.57
N ILE A 102 -7.10 7.67 11.75
CA ILE A 102 -5.80 6.97 11.83
C ILE A 102 -4.98 7.39 13.07
N GLY A 103 -5.29 8.56 13.64
CA GLY A 103 -4.46 9.14 14.71
C GLY A 103 -4.15 8.17 15.85
N GLY A 104 -2.87 8.06 16.21
CA GLY A 104 -2.40 7.21 17.30
C GLY A 104 -2.12 5.73 16.91
N LEU A 105 -2.25 5.35 15.66
CA LEU A 105 -1.87 4.02 15.16
C LEU A 105 -0.43 4.05 14.61
N ASP A 106 0.39 3.14 15.11
CA ASP A 106 1.78 2.91 14.71
C ASP A 106 1.97 1.56 13.97
N ASN A 107 0.91 0.75 13.95
CA ASN A 107 0.85 -0.58 13.34
C ASN A 107 0.00 -0.61 12.05
N LEU A 108 -0.27 0.52 11.42
CA LEU A 108 -1.05 0.63 10.18
C LEU A 108 -0.22 1.21 9.04
N LEU A 109 -0.21 0.52 7.89
CA LEU A 109 0.37 0.99 6.64
C LEU A 109 -0.71 1.14 5.57
N VAL A 110 -0.83 2.31 4.98
CA VAL A 110 -1.72 2.56 3.84
C VAL A 110 -0.92 2.58 2.55
N VAL A 111 -1.25 1.69 1.63
CA VAL A 111 -0.64 1.58 0.31
C VAL A 111 -1.62 2.07 -0.75
N LEU A 112 -1.35 3.22 -1.35
CA LEU A 112 -2.10 3.71 -2.51
C LEU A 112 -1.51 3.11 -3.79
N ASN A 113 -2.27 2.23 -4.43
CA ASN A 113 -1.93 1.64 -5.71
C ASN A 113 -2.52 2.49 -6.85
N ASP A 114 -1.71 3.40 -7.39
CA ASP A 114 -2.11 4.25 -8.51
C ASP A 114 -1.43 3.77 -9.80
N ASN A 115 -2.14 2.99 -10.59
CA ASN A 115 -1.71 2.48 -11.89
C ASN A 115 -2.24 3.33 -13.06
N LYS A 116 -2.93 4.44 -12.79
CA LYS A 116 -3.59 5.33 -13.77
C LYS A 116 -4.69 4.64 -14.60
N MET A 117 -5.12 3.46 -14.19
CA MET A 117 -6.09 2.61 -14.87
C MET A 117 -7.28 2.40 -13.94
N SER A 118 -8.35 3.10 -14.17
CA SER A 118 -9.67 2.78 -13.67
C SER A 118 -10.58 2.42 -14.85
N ILE A 119 -11.77 1.89 -14.60
CA ILE A 119 -12.78 1.52 -15.62
C ILE A 119 -13.07 2.73 -16.53
N SER A 120 -13.02 3.94 -15.97
CA SER A 120 -13.02 5.22 -16.68
C SER A 120 -11.89 6.10 -16.15
N LYS A 121 -11.48 7.11 -16.93
CA LYS A 121 -10.46 8.07 -16.46
C LYS A 121 -10.90 8.71 -15.16
N ASN A 122 -10.05 8.65 -14.14
CA ASN A 122 -10.30 9.34 -12.87
C ASN A 122 -10.45 10.84 -13.13
N VAL A 123 -11.66 11.35 -12.89
CA VAL A 123 -11.99 12.77 -13.00
C VAL A 123 -12.16 13.34 -11.58
N GLY A 124 -11.81 14.59 -11.40
CA GLY A 124 -12.02 15.28 -10.14
C GLY A 124 -10.79 16.03 -9.64
N ALA A 125 -10.99 16.83 -8.60
CA ALA A 125 -9.94 17.67 -8.02
C ALA A 125 -8.81 16.83 -7.40
N LEU A 126 -9.15 15.74 -6.73
CA LEU A 126 -8.17 14.87 -6.09
C LEU A 126 -7.25 14.18 -7.10
N SER A 127 -7.81 13.62 -8.17
CA SER A 127 -7.01 13.01 -9.24
C SER A 127 -6.03 14.01 -9.84
N ARG A 128 -6.49 15.27 -10.04
CA ARG A 128 -5.63 16.37 -10.49
C ARG A 128 -4.57 16.73 -9.45
N TYR A 129 -4.92 16.73 -8.16
CA TYR A 129 -3.98 17.00 -7.08
C TYR A 129 -2.90 15.92 -6.96
N LEU A 130 -3.27 14.64 -6.94
CA LEU A 130 -2.33 13.53 -6.92
C LEU A 130 -1.42 13.53 -8.15
N LYS A 131 -1.99 13.81 -9.35
CA LYS A 131 -1.21 14.00 -10.56
C LYS A 131 -0.20 15.14 -10.41
N ARG A 132 -0.62 16.28 -9.83
CA ARG A 132 0.26 17.43 -9.59
C ARG A 132 1.37 17.12 -8.59
N LEU A 133 1.09 16.41 -7.51
CA LEU A 133 2.10 15.96 -6.56
C LEU A 133 3.16 15.09 -7.24
N ARG A 134 2.74 14.16 -8.10
CA ARG A 134 3.64 13.26 -8.84
C ARG A 134 4.45 13.97 -9.92
N THR A 135 3.89 15.03 -10.52
CA THR A 135 4.51 15.77 -11.62
C THR A 135 5.18 17.07 -11.18
N THR A 136 5.28 17.30 -9.86
CA THR A 136 6.01 18.48 -9.39
C THR A 136 7.50 18.30 -9.69
N ASN A 137 7.94 18.97 -10.73
CA ASN A 137 9.32 18.94 -11.23
C ASN A 137 10.35 19.23 -10.13
N ARG A 138 10.00 19.99 -9.10
CA ARG A 138 10.89 20.30 -7.98
C ARG A 138 11.54 19.07 -7.33
N TYR A 139 10.82 17.96 -7.22
CA TYR A 139 11.40 16.72 -6.64
C TYR A 139 12.33 16.03 -7.63
N PHE A 140 11.94 15.95 -8.90
CA PHE A 140 12.75 15.33 -9.95
C PHE A 140 13.93 16.21 -10.32
N ASP A 141 13.74 17.52 -10.46
CA ASP A 141 14.80 18.50 -10.74
C ASP A 141 15.82 18.55 -9.61
N ALA A 142 15.41 18.54 -8.35
CA ALA A 142 16.31 18.46 -7.22
C ALA A 142 17.11 17.13 -7.20
N LYS A 143 16.46 16.02 -7.54
CA LYS A 143 17.12 14.70 -7.62
C LYS A 143 18.11 14.63 -8.78
N GLU A 144 17.75 15.15 -9.95
CA GLU A 144 18.62 15.19 -11.13
C GLU A 144 19.76 16.19 -10.95
N ASN A 145 19.50 17.35 -10.39
CA ASN A 145 20.53 18.35 -10.10
C ASN A 145 21.56 17.83 -9.09
N VAL A 146 21.11 17.18 -8.00
CA VAL A 146 22.03 16.54 -7.04
C VAL A 146 22.80 15.39 -7.69
N ARG A 147 22.15 14.58 -8.52
CA ARG A 147 22.83 13.49 -9.24
C ARG A 147 23.84 14.02 -10.26
N GLY A 148 23.45 15.02 -11.05
CA GLY A 148 24.32 15.67 -12.02
C GLY A 148 25.49 16.42 -11.39
N PHE A 149 25.30 17.04 -10.23
CA PHE A 149 26.38 17.63 -9.44
C PHE A 149 27.36 16.57 -8.95
N LEU A 150 26.87 15.46 -8.38
CA LEU A 150 27.70 14.35 -7.91
C LEU A 150 28.46 13.65 -9.04
N ASP A 151 27.91 13.62 -10.25
CA ASP A 151 28.57 13.04 -11.42
C ASP A 151 29.71 13.92 -11.96
N ARG A 152 29.67 15.24 -11.69
CA ARG A 152 30.74 16.21 -12.06
C ARG A 152 31.92 16.22 -11.11
N VAL A 153 31.84 15.53 -9.98
CA VAL A 153 32.92 15.47 -8.97
C VAL A 153 33.46 14.04 -8.91
N PRO A 154 34.47 13.71 -9.74
CA PRO A 154 34.90 12.32 -9.96
C PRO A 154 35.55 11.64 -8.75
N VAL A 155 36.12 12.39 -7.84
CA VAL A 155 36.85 11.85 -6.66
C VAL A 155 35.91 11.70 -5.44
N ILE A 156 34.96 12.62 -5.27
CA ILE A 156 34.07 12.69 -4.08
C ILE A 156 32.69 12.16 -4.39
N GLY A 157 32.26 12.18 -5.65
CA GLY A 157 30.93 11.79 -6.09
C GLY A 157 30.51 10.36 -5.73
N PRO A 158 31.30 9.31 -6.01
CA PRO A 158 30.95 7.93 -5.69
C PRO A 158 30.79 7.65 -4.19
N PRO A 159 31.73 8.02 -3.29
CA PRO A 159 31.56 7.80 -1.86
C PRO A 159 30.44 8.65 -1.28
N LEU A 160 30.20 9.86 -1.78
CA LEU A 160 29.11 10.71 -1.33
C LEU A 160 27.73 10.16 -1.76
N LYS A 161 27.63 9.57 -2.95
CA LYS A 161 26.41 8.83 -3.38
C LYS A 161 26.07 7.67 -2.45
N MET A 162 27.09 6.93 -2.01
CA MET A 162 26.93 5.83 -1.06
C MET A 162 26.49 6.34 0.32
N THR A 163 27.04 7.45 0.78
CA THR A 163 26.66 8.11 2.04
C THR A 163 25.24 8.67 1.97
N ILE A 164 24.83 9.28 0.86
CA ILE A 164 23.45 9.75 0.64
C ILE A 164 22.46 8.58 0.59
N HIS A 165 22.85 7.47 -0.03
CA HIS A 165 22.02 6.25 -0.05
C HIS A 165 21.81 5.69 1.36
N ASN A 166 22.89 5.60 2.14
CA ASN A 166 22.85 5.14 3.53
C ASN A 166 22.13 6.15 4.44
N GLY A 167 22.31 7.46 4.21
CA GLY A 167 21.60 8.52 4.91
C GLY A 167 20.09 8.49 4.68
N LYS A 168 19.63 8.20 3.46
CA LYS A 168 18.20 7.97 3.17
C LYS A 168 17.61 6.78 3.95
N THR A 169 18.39 5.72 4.10
CA THR A 169 18.00 4.55 4.88
C THR A 169 17.92 4.89 6.38
N LEU A 170 18.83 5.71 6.88
CA LEU A 170 18.83 6.22 8.26
C LEU A 170 17.68 7.19 8.53
N VAL A 171 17.46 8.16 7.64
CA VAL A 171 16.32 9.11 7.74
C VAL A 171 15.00 8.36 7.62
N ARG A 172 14.91 7.39 6.74
CA ARG A 172 13.75 6.53 6.63
C ARG A 172 13.49 5.73 7.91
N ARG A 173 14.54 5.20 8.56
CA ARG A 173 14.41 4.57 9.88
C ARG A 173 14.00 5.54 10.97
N ALA A 174 14.52 6.77 10.97
CA ALA A 174 14.20 7.79 11.97
C ALA A 174 12.79 8.40 11.82
N LEU A 175 12.22 8.39 10.61
CA LEU A 175 10.87 8.89 10.34
C LEU A 175 9.77 7.83 10.51
N TYR A 176 10.16 6.56 10.62
CA TYR A 176 9.23 5.43 10.79
C TYR A 176 9.42 4.68 12.11
N HIS A 177 10.12 5.32 13.06
CA HIS A 177 10.13 5.01 14.50
C HIS A 177 9.43 6.16 15.27
#